data_13bbe8293589c556b9443783fdd8f736
#
_entry.id   13bbe8293589c556b9443783fdd8f736
#
_cell.length_a   1.000
_cell.length_b   1.000
_cell.length_c   1.000
_cell.angle_alpha   90.00
_cell.angle_beta   90.00
_cell.angle_gamma   90.00
#
_symmetry.space_group_name_H-M   'P 1'
#
loop_
_entity.id
_entity.type
_entity.pdbx_description
1 polymer ?
#
loop_
_entity_poly.entity_id
_entity_poly.type
_entity_poly.pdbx_seq_one_letter_code
_entity_poly.pdbx_strand_id
1 'polypeptide(L)'
;LLRRLFETVLQRCIDEGLVGGQGFAVDASLIHADAGDRTRVEGAAGLPSHAASRAAEEYLAVLDDAAFGAATEVTPKFIAPADPAARWTAAHRGPAFFAYSNNYLIDVENAIIVDVEATTAIRQAEVLAAKRMVERSIEGFDLYPAKLIGDTAYGSAEMLNWLVNEHAIEPHIPVFDKSHRRDGTFSRDDFAYDHKRDCYVCPAGKQLRQRQKIYRVPRPFVDEDGMMRYHASKLDCAVCSLKPRCCPNVPARKIPRSIHEGARDMARDIADTEVYVTSRQQRKKVEMLFAHLKRILKLD
;
A
#
# COMPACT_ATOMS: atom_id res chain seq x y z
N LEU A 1 24.82 -5.54 -17.30
CA LEU A 1 25.95 -6.16 -16.60
C LEU A 1 25.67 -6.29 -15.09
N LEU A 2 25.38 -5.20 -14.38
CA LEU A 2 25.17 -5.20 -12.91
C LEU A 2 24.00 -6.09 -12.50
N ARG A 3 22.88 -6.04 -13.20
CA ARG A 3 21.72 -6.92 -12.92
C ARG A 3 22.10 -8.40 -13.00
N ARG A 4 22.81 -8.82 -14.05
CA ARG A 4 23.26 -10.21 -14.19
C ARG A 4 24.21 -10.64 -13.08
N LEU A 5 25.12 -9.77 -12.63
CA LEU A 5 25.99 -10.04 -11.50
C LEU A 5 25.19 -10.27 -10.22
N PHE A 6 24.22 -9.39 -9.97
CA PHE A 6 23.32 -9.52 -8.82
C PHE A 6 22.55 -10.85 -8.85
N GLU A 7 21.94 -11.19 -9.99
CA GLU A 7 21.19 -12.44 -10.18
C GLU A 7 22.10 -13.69 -10.03
N THR A 8 23.36 -13.64 -10.48
CA THR A 8 24.32 -14.72 -10.27
C THR A 8 24.65 -14.92 -8.79
N VAL A 9 24.81 -13.82 -8.03
CA VAL A 9 25.06 -13.91 -6.58
C VAL A 9 23.83 -14.43 -5.85
N LEU A 10 22.64 -13.95 -6.21
CA LEU A 10 21.39 -14.44 -5.64
C LEU A 10 21.20 -15.93 -5.91
N GLN A 11 21.41 -16.39 -7.16
CA GLN A 11 21.34 -17.81 -7.48
C GLN A 11 22.29 -18.65 -6.61
N ARG A 12 23.50 -18.16 -6.38
CA ARG A 12 24.44 -18.85 -5.48
C ARG A 12 23.91 -18.93 -4.05
N CYS A 13 23.27 -17.88 -3.53
CA CYS A 13 22.64 -17.91 -2.22
C CYS A 13 21.48 -18.93 -2.14
N ILE A 14 20.73 -19.06 -3.22
CA ILE A 14 19.64 -20.05 -3.33
C ILE A 14 20.23 -21.47 -3.34
N ASP A 15 21.25 -21.73 -4.15
CA ASP A 15 21.90 -23.02 -4.28
C ASP A 15 22.53 -23.51 -2.96
N GLU A 16 23.01 -22.57 -2.13
CA GLU A 16 23.55 -22.84 -0.79
C GLU A 16 22.45 -22.91 0.30
N GLY A 17 21.15 -22.78 -0.07
CA GLY A 17 20.03 -22.85 0.85
C GLY A 17 19.88 -21.65 1.78
N LEU A 18 20.47 -20.51 1.42
CA LEU A 18 20.39 -19.28 2.20
C LEU A 18 19.12 -18.44 1.90
N VAL A 19 18.40 -18.77 0.83
CA VAL A 19 17.13 -18.15 0.45
C VAL A 19 16.15 -19.27 0.12
N GLY A 20 15.07 -19.40 0.90
CA GLY A 20 14.14 -20.53 0.79
C GLY A 20 12.69 -20.14 0.46
N GLY A 21 12.37 -18.86 0.32
CA GLY A 21 11.01 -18.43 0.04
C GLY A 21 10.02 -18.54 1.20
N GLN A 22 10.48 -18.81 2.44
CA GLN A 22 9.60 -18.93 3.60
C GLN A 22 8.91 -17.61 3.95
N GLY A 23 9.59 -16.48 3.75
CA GLY A 23 9.02 -15.18 3.96
C GLY A 23 9.92 -14.07 3.45
N PHE A 24 9.30 -13.13 2.77
CA PHE A 24 10.00 -11.93 2.30
C PHE A 24 9.46 -10.69 3.00
N ALA A 25 10.32 -9.67 3.13
CA ALA A 25 9.93 -8.33 3.54
C ALA A 25 10.11 -7.35 2.39
N VAL A 26 9.18 -6.40 2.29
CA VAL A 26 9.30 -5.25 1.40
C VAL A 26 9.47 -3.98 2.21
N ASP A 27 10.36 -3.13 1.77
CA ASP A 27 10.56 -1.80 2.34
C ASP A 27 11.23 -0.89 1.31
N ALA A 28 11.12 0.42 1.51
CA ALA A 28 11.71 1.42 0.64
C ALA A 28 12.63 2.36 1.42
N SER A 29 13.72 2.77 0.79
CA SER A 29 14.65 3.74 1.33
C SER A 29 14.79 4.92 0.40
N LEU A 30 14.63 6.15 0.92
CA LEU A 30 14.82 7.37 0.15
C LEU A 30 16.31 7.62 -0.11
N ILE A 31 16.61 7.97 -1.35
CA ILE A 31 17.93 8.42 -1.78
C ILE A 31 17.82 9.88 -2.23
N HIS A 32 18.71 10.73 -1.75
CA HIS A 32 18.77 12.13 -2.14
C HIS A 32 19.05 12.26 -3.65
N ALA A 33 18.22 13.03 -4.33
CA ALA A 33 18.50 13.44 -5.71
C ALA A 33 19.49 14.61 -5.69
N ASP A 34 20.38 14.68 -6.68
CA ASP A 34 21.23 15.86 -6.93
C ASP A 34 20.39 16.98 -7.58
N ALA A 35 19.42 17.47 -6.82
CA ALA A 35 18.43 18.46 -7.25
C ALA A 35 18.37 19.60 -6.24
N GLY A 36 18.75 20.79 -6.67
CA GLY A 36 18.84 21.96 -5.81
C GLY A 36 17.48 22.51 -5.37
N ASP A 37 17.30 22.72 -4.06
CA ASP A 37 16.09 23.32 -3.48
C ASP A 37 15.85 24.76 -3.95
N ARG A 38 16.90 25.50 -4.26
CA ARG A 38 16.84 26.95 -4.54
C ARG A 38 16.17 27.26 -5.86
N THR A 39 16.21 26.36 -6.83
CA THR A 39 15.68 26.51 -8.19
C THR A 39 14.34 25.81 -8.38
N ARG A 40 13.76 25.25 -7.29
CA ARG A 40 12.48 24.56 -7.36
C ARG A 40 11.34 25.48 -7.79
N VAL A 41 10.42 24.95 -8.55
CA VAL A 41 9.18 25.60 -8.96
C VAL A 41 7.97 24.91 -8.33
N GLU A 42 6.84 25.62 -8.23
CA GLU A 42 5.60 25.00 -7.76
C GLU A 42 5.09 23.99 -8.76
N GLY A 43 4.72 22.79 -8.29
CA GLY A 43 4.27 21.71 -9.16
C GLY A 43 3.00 22.02 -9.94
N ALA A 44 2.12 22.85 -9.38
CA ALA A 44 0.91 23.33 -10.07
C ALA A 44 1.21 24.20 -11.31
N ALA A 45 2.39 24.82 -11.36
CA ALA A 45 2.84 25.62 -12.50
C ALA A 45 3.41 24.76 -13.65
N GLY A 46 3.63 23.46 -13.39
CA GLY A 46 4.25 22.54 -14.35
C GLY A 46 5.74 22.77 -14.54
N LEU A 47 6.32 22.03 -15.48
CA LEU A 47 7.74 22.14 -15.83
C LEU A 47 8.01 23.41 -16.63
N PRO A 48 9.00 24.25 -16.25
CA PRO A 48 9.34 25.45 -17.01
C PRO A 48 9.77 25.10 -18.44
N SER A 49 9.46 25.96 -19.40
CA SER A 49 9.72 25.72 -20.83
C SER A 49 11.19 25.43 -21.17
N HIS A 50 12.14 25.98 -20.41
CA HIS A 50 13.57 25.71 -20.61
C HIS A 50 14.00 24.33 -20.15
N ALA A 51 13.19 23.67 -19.29
CA ALA A 51 13.42 22.29 -18.84
C ALA A 51 12.48 21.28 -19.50
N ALA A 52 11.41 21.75 -20.14
CA ALA A 52 10.44 20.93 -20.86
C ALA A 52 10.95 20.58 -22.26
N SER A 53 11.83 19.55 -22.33
CA SER A 53 12.15 18.94 -23.60
C SER A 53 11.21 17.76 -23.88
N ARG A 54 10.98 17.46 -25.16
CA ARG A 54 10.16 16.28 -25.55
C ARG A 54 10.66 14.99 -24.88
N ALA A 55 11.98 14.79 -24.82
CA ALA A 55 12.55 13.62 -24.17
C ALA A 55 12.29 13.59 -22.66
N ALA A 56 12.33 14.74 -21.98
CA ALA A 56 12.00 14.85 -20.56
C ALA A 56 10.52 14.55 -20.31
N GLU A 57 9.63 15.10 -21.16
CA GLU A 57 8.18 14.85 -21.04
C GLU A 57 7.82 13.39 -21.29
N GLU A 58 8.38 12.76 -22.32
CA GLU A 58 8.19 11.33 -22.62
C GLU A 58 8.72 10.46 -21.47
N TYR A 59 9.88 10.79 -20.89
CA TYR A 59 10.45 10.07 -19.76
C TYR A 59 9.59 10.20 -18.50
N LEU A 60 9.11 11.40 -18.19
CA LEU A 60 8.22 11.64 -17.05
C LEU A 60 6.89 10.90 -17.22
N ALA A 61 6.33 10.89 -18.43
CA ALA A 61 5.10 10.15 -18.72
C ALA A 61 5.26 8.64 -18.46
N VAL A 62 6.38 8.04 -18.85
CA VAL A 62 6.68 6.62 -18.56
C VAL A 62 6.81 6.37 -17.07
N LEU A 63 7.46 7.27 -16.32
CA LEU A 63 7.58 7.13 -14.87
C LEU A 63 6.25 7.31 -14.14
N ASP A 64 5.43 8.24 -14.58
CA ASP A 64 4.11 8.48 -14.00
C ASP A 64 3.15 7.31 -14.30
N ASP A 65 3.17 6.77 -15.52
CA ASP A 65 2.41 5.56 -15.87
C ASP A 65 2.84 4.36 -15.00
N ALA A 66 4.14 4.14 -14.85
CA ALA A 66 4.69 3.09 -13.98
C ALA A 66 4.38 3.30 -12.49
N ALA A 67 4.14 4.55 -12.06
CA ALA A 67 3.81 4.88 -10.67
C ALA A 67 2.30 4.78 -10.38
N PHE A 68 1.46 5.15 -11.36
CA PHE A 68 0.03 5.33 -11.12
C PHE A 68 -0.83 4.19 -11.66
N GLY A 69 -0.38 3.37 -12.60
CA GLY A 69 -1.03 2.16 -13.11
C GLY A 69 -2.57 2.04 -12.95
N ALA A 70 -3.04 1.91 -11.72
CA ALA A 70 -4.45 1.87 -11.33
C ALA A 70 -4.84 2.95 -10.30
N ALA A 71 -3.98 3.96 -10.07
CA ALA A 71 -4.17 4.97 -9.03
C ALA A 71 -4.37 6.36 -9.63
N THR A 72 -4.82 7.30 -8.80
CA THR A 72 -4.97 8.71 -9.18
C THR A 72 -3.60 9.38 -9.26
N GLU A 73 -3.36 10.14 -10.32
CA GLU A 73 -2.17 10.98 -10.47
C GLU A 73 -1.99 11.93 -9.28
N VAL A 74 -0.74 12.08 -8.84
CA VAL A 74 -0.36 12.97 -7.73
C VAL A 74 0.39 14.17 -8.26
N THR A 75 -0.24 15.34 -8.23
CA THR A 75 0.45 16.61 -8.55
C THR A 75 1.55 16.87 -7.51
N PRO A 76 2.83 16.95 -7.90
CA PRO A 76 3.92 17.20 -6.97
C PRO A 76 3.80 18.61 -6.38
N LYS A 77 4.20 18.79 -5.11
CA LYS A 77 4.21 20.11 -4.47
C LYS A 77 5.24 21.04 -5.12
N PHE A 78 6.42 20.51 -5.38
CA PHE A 78 7.51 21.21 -6.05
C PHE A 78 8.14 20.31 -7.11
N ILE A 79 8.67 20.92 -8.16
CA ILE A 79 9.46 20.27 -9.22
C ILE A 79 10.86 20.89 -9.22
N ALA A 80 11.90 20.07 -9.37
CA ALA A 80 13.25 20.52 -9.64
C ALA A 80 13.47 20.56 -11.15
N PRO A 81 13.68 21.73 -11.78
CA PRO A 81 13.88 21.78 -13.24
C PRO A 81 15.13 21.02 -13.74
N ALA A 82 16.15 20.89 -12.86
CA ALA A 82 17.36 20.14 -13.15
C ALA A 82 17.16 18.61 -13.13
N ASP A 83 16.17 18.13 -12.34
CA ASP A 83 15.80 16.72 -12.24
C ASP A 83 14.30 16.60 -11.96
N PRO A 84 13.48 16.69 -13.02
CA PRO A 84 12.02 16.71 -12.87
C PRO A 84 11.41 15.38 -12.39
N ALA A 85 12.15 14.29 -12.47
CA ALA A 85 11.71 12.96 -12.02
C ALA A 85 11.85 12.79 -10.51
N ALA A 86 12.75 13.54 -9.85
CA ALA A 86 12.88 13.53 -8.41
C ALA A 86 11.64 14.11 -7.73
N ARG A 87 11.19 13.50 -6.65
CA ARG A 87 9.99 13.92 -5.94
C ARG A 87 10.33 14.62 -4.61
N TRP A 88 9.64 15.74 -4.37
CA TRP A 88 9.75 16.47 -3.10
C TRP A 88 9.07 15.68 -1.99
N THR A 89 9.85 15.13 -1.09
CA THR A 89 9.38 14.27 0.00
C THR A 89 10.14 14.53 1.29
N ALA A 90 9.75 13.91 2.40
CA ALA A 90 10.43 14.00 3.67
C ALA A 90 10.55 12.63 4.30
N ALA A 91 11.72 12.33 4.87
CA ALA A 91 11.84 11.24 5.82
C ALA A 91 11.02 11.54 7.09
N HIS A 92 10.66 10.51 7.86
CA HIS A 92 9.89 10.69 9.08
C HIS A 92 10.55 11.70 10.02
N ARG A 93 9.85 12.80 10.33
CA ARG A 93 10.30 13.91 11.18
C ARG A 93 11.55 14.66 10.68
N GLY A 94 11.93 14.49 9.42
CA GLY A 94 13.03 15.19 8.78
C GLY A 94 12.61 16.38 7.93
N PRO A 95 13.56 17.22 7.47
CA PRO A 95 13.30 18.22 6.45
C PRO A 95 12.90 17.55 5.12
N ALA A 96 12.16 18.27 4.30
CA ALA A 96 11.83 17.80 2.97
C ALA A 96 12.97 18.05 1.99
N PHE A 97 13.13 17.16 1.02
CA PHE A 97 14.17 17.19 -0.01
C PHE A 97 13.67 16.47 -1.28
N PHE A 98 14.38 16.64 -2.38
CA PHE A 98 14.12 15.87 -3.59
C PHE A 98 14.76 14.48 -3.48
N ALA A 99 13.99 13.44 -3.82
CA ALA A 99 14.42 12.06 -3.66
C ALA A 99 13.87 11.10 -4.71
N TYR A 100 14.53 9.98 -4.79
CA TYR A 100 14.06 8.71 -5.35
C TYR A 100 13.84 7.69 -4.24
N SER A 101 13.10 6.62 -4.53
CA SER A 101 12.98 5.47 -3.64
C SER A 101 13.75 4.28 -4.22
N ASN A 102 14.58 3.65 -3.39
CA ASN A 102 15.04 2.29 -3.64
C ASN A 102 14.17 1.32 -2.87
N ASN A 103 13.47 0.46 -3.60
CA ASN A 103 12.61 -0.57 -3.05
C ASN A 103 13.39 -1.88 -3.00
N TYR A 104 13.21 -2.64 -1.93
CA TYR A 104 13.92 -3.88 -1.69
C TYR A 104 12.93 -5.00 -1.36
N LEU A 105 13.18 -6.18 -1.94
CA LEU A 105 12.59 -7.43 -1.53
C LEU A 105 13.69 -8.23 -0.81
N ILE A 106 13.45 -8.63 0.43
CA ILE A 106 14.48 -9.18 1.32
C ILE A 106 14.00 -10.47 1.94
N ASP A 107 14.78 -11.53 1.84
CA ASP A 107 14.59 -12.74 2.63
C ASP A 107 14.78 -12.43 4.13
N VAL A 108 13.79 -12.81 4.96
CA VAL A 108 13.81 -12.43 6.38
C VAL A 108 14.59 -13.36 7.28
N GLU A 109 14.97 -14.53 6.82
CA GLU A 109 15.75 -15.50 7.60
C GLU A 109 17.22 -15.10 7.63
N ASN A 110 17.79 -14.86 6.46
CA ASN A 110 19.22 -14.55 6.30
C ASN A 110 19.50 -13.10 5.90
N ALA A 111 18.47 -12.26 5.80
CA ALA A 111 18.56 -10.84 5.41
C ALA A 111 19.24 -10.63 4.03
N ILE A 112 18.99 -11.54 3.09
CA ILE A 112 19.53 -11.47 1.73
C ILE A 112 18.58 -10.64 0.86
N ILE A 113 19.13 -9.68 0.13
CA ILE A 113 18.35 -8.91 -0.86
C ILE A 113 18.05 -9.83 -2.05
N VAL A 114 16.75 -10.13 -2.23
CA VAL A 114 16.23 -10.96 -3.33
C VAL A 114 16.03 -10.15 -4.60
N ASP A 115 15.57 -8.92 -4.44
CA ASP A 115 15.41 -8.00 -5.56
C ASP A 115 15.49 -6.53 -5.12
N VAL A 116 15.78 -5.66 -6.08
CA VAL A 116 15.86 -4.22 -5.87
C VAL A 116 15.31 -3.48 -7.09
N GLU A 117 14.53 -2.41 -6.83
CA GLU A 117 13.97 -1.58 -7.89
C GLU A 117 13.97 -0.11 -7.47
N ALA A 118 14.55 0.75 -8.31
CA ALA A 118 14.49 2.20 -8.14
C ALA A 118 13.19 2.76 -8.74
N THR A 119 12.53 3.65 -8.00
CA THR A 119 11.31 4.35 -8.44
C THR A 119 11.35 5.83 -8.08
N THR A 120 10.40 6.58 -8.61
CA THR A 120 10.07 7.89 -8.04
C THR A 120 9.60 7.73 -6.59
N ALA A 121 9.91 8.69 -5.71
CA ALA A 121 9.53 8.63 -4.29
C ALA A 121 8.02 8.92 -4.10
N ILE A 122 7.19 8.03 -4.62
CA ILE A 122 5.72 8.06 -4.55
C ILE A 122 5.25 6.71 -4.03
N ARG A 123 4.37 6.71 -3.04
CA ARG A 123 3.86 5.50 -2.41
C ARG A 123 3.28 4.47 -3.40
N GLN A 124 2.55 4.93 -4.41
CA GLN A 124 1.99 4.05 -5.44
C GLN A 124 3.08 3.33 -6.22
N ALA A 125 4.15 4.05 -6.58
CA ALA A 125 5.31 3.48 -7.28
C ALA A 125 6.01 2.41 -6.41
N GLU A 126 6.14 2.64 -5.11
CA GLU A 126 6.73 1.70 -4.15
C GLU A 126 5.88 0.41 -4.04
N VAL A 127 4.56 0.53 -3.96
CA VAL A 127 3.65 -0.62 -3.92
C VAL A 127 3.69 -1.42 -5.23
N LEU A 128 3.72 -0.75 -6.38
CA LEU A 128 3.84 -1.42 -7.68
C LEU A 128 5.20 -2.07 -7.87
N ALA A 129 6.28 -1.44 -7.39
CA ALA A 129 7.61 -2.04 -7.39
C ALA A 129 7.64 -3.33 -6.55
N ALA A 130 6.98 -3.32 -5.37
CA ALA A 130 6.88 -4.51 -4.53
C ALA A 130 6.20 -5.69 -5.28
N LYS A 131 5.12 -5.42 -6.02
CA LYS A 131 4.46 -6.45 -6.84
C LYS A 131 5.42 -7.00 -7.91
N ARG A 132 6.04 -6.11 -8.71
CA ARG A 132 6.99 -6.53 -9.76
C ARG A 132 8.19 -7.32 -9.21
N MET A 133 8.70 -6.94 -8.04
CA MET A 133 9.81 -7.66 -7.40
C MET A 133 9.40 -9.07 -6.97
N VAL A 134 8.20 -9.24 -6.40
CA VAL A 134 7.65 -10.56 -6.07
C VAL A 134 7.43 -11.40 -7.32
N GLU A 135 6.82 -10.84 -8.37
CA GLU A 135 6.61 -11.51 -9.66
C GLU A 135 7.95 -11.97 -10.26
N ARG A 136 8.98 -11.10 -10.30
CA ARG A 136 10.32 -11.46 -10.79
C ARG A 136 11.01 -12.54 -9.95
N SER A 137 10.78 -12.57 -8.63
CA SER A 137 11.34 -13.63 -7.78
C SER A 137 10.72 -14.99 -8.09
N ILE A 138 9.42 -15.01 -8.40
CA ILE A 138 8.70 -16.21 -8.81
C ILE A 138 9.15 -16.66 -10.21
N GLU A 139 9.10 -15.76 -11.19
CA GLU A 139 9.39 -16.08 -12.59
C GLU A 139 10.87 -16.41 -12.85
N GLY A 140 11.79 -15.70 -12.19
CA GLY A 140 13.22 -15.82 -12.44
C GLY A 140 13.93 -16.88 -11.62
N PHE A 141 13.43 -17.19 -10.43
CA PHE A 141 14.13 -18.03 -9.45
C PHE A 141 13.26 -19.12 -8.82
N ASP A 142 11.99 -19.24 -9.22
CA ASP A 142 11.02 -20.16 -8.59
C ASP A 142 10.89 -19.95 -7.06
N LEU A 143 11.13 -18.71 -6.62
CA LEU A 143 11.03 -18.31 -5.21
C LEU A 143 9.63 -17.75 -4.94
N TYR A 144 8.79 -18.59 -4.38
CA TYR A 144 7.41 -18.26 -4.04
C TYR A 144 7.30 -17.99 -2.53
N PRO A 145 7.12 -16.72 -2.11
CA PRO A 145 7.06 -16.42 -0.68
C PRO A 145 5.77 -16.93 -0.05
N ALA A 146 5.86 -17.67 1.04
CA ALA A 146 4.68 -18.06 1.81
C ALA A 146 4.01 -16.87 2.47
N LYS A 147 4.79 -15.85 2.86
CA LYS A 147 4.31 -14.61 3.47
C LYS A 147 5.07 -13.39 2.99
N LEU A 148 4.39 -12.25 2.92
CA LEU A 148 5.00 -10.95 2.67
C LEU A 148 4.83 -10.04 3.88
N ILE A 149 5.94 -9.50 4.38
CA ILE A 149 6.01 -8.60 5.53
C ILE A 149 6.22 -7.18 5.02
N GLY A 150 5.41 -6.25 5.46
CA GLY A 150 5.53 -4.84 5.07
C GLY A 150 4.96 -3.90 6.12
N ASP A 151 5.09 -2.60 5.87
CA ASP A 151 4.44 -1.58 6.69
C ASP A 151 3.03 -1.24 6.18
N THR A 152 2.37 -0.32 6.87
CA THR A 152 1.02 0.13 6.50
C THR A 152 0.96 0.77 5.10
N ALA A 153 2.10 1.17 4.52
CA ALA A 153 2.13 1.72 3.17
C ALA A 153 1.66 0.70 2.13
N TYR A 154 1.95 -0.58 2.35
CA TYR A 154 1.55 -1.69 1.49
C TYR A 154 0.17 -2.28 1.85
N GLY A 155 -0.51 -1.77 2.90
CA GLY A 155 -1.76 -2.31 3.43
C GLY A 155 -3.03 -1.83 2.71
N SER A 156 -2.97 -1.45 1.44
CA SER A 156 -4.15 -1.10 0.65
C SER A 156 -5.02 -2.33 0.36
N ALA A 157 -6.32 -2.12 0.10
CA ALA A 157 -7.24 -3.21 -0.18
C ALA A 157 -6.82 -3.99 -1.44
N GLU A 158 -6.36 -3.29 -2.47
CA GLU A 158 -5.92 -3.84 -3.75
C GLU A 158 -4.64 -4.65 -3.59
N MET A 159 -3.65 -4.14 -2.83
CA MET A 159 -2.40 -4.88 -2.58
C MET A 159 -2.63 -6.13 -1.77
N LEU A 160 -3.46 -6.05 -0.72
CA LEU A 160 -3.81 -7.22 0.10
C LEU A 160 -4.59 -8.26 -0.70
N ASN A 161 -5.50 -7.83 -1.59
CA ASN A 161 -6.22 -8.71 -2.49
C ASN A 161 -5.28 -9.43 -3.47
N TRP A 162 -4.34 -8.68 -4.05
CA TRP A 162 -3.34 -9.23 -4.96
C TRP A 162 -2.50 -10.34 -4.26
N LEU A 163 -2.05 -10.09 -3.02
CA LEU A 163 -1.33 -11.09 -2.25
C LEU A 163 -2.17 -12.34 -1.99
N VAL A 164 -3.38 -12.16 -1.44
CA VAL A 164 -4.20 -13.27 -0.94
C VAL A 164 -4.87 -14.05 -2.06
N ASN A 165 -5.55 -13.36 -2.98
CA ASN A 165 -6.43 -14.02 -3.94
C ASN A 165 -5.76 -14.32 -5.29
N GLU A 166 -4.73 -13.56 -5.66
CA GLU A 166 -4.03 -13.77 -6.93
C GLU A 166 -2.77 -14.61 -6.77
N HIS A 167 -2.08 -14.48 -5.61
CA HIS A 167 -0.81 -15.16 -5.37
C HIS A 167 -0.81 -16.13 -4.18
N ALA A 168 -1.87 -16.24 -3.39
CA ALA A 168 -1.96 -17.06 -2.19
C ALA A 168 -0.81 -16.81 -1.16
N ILE A 169 -0.37 -15.56 -1.06
CA ILE A 169 0.69 -15.09 -0.14
C ILE A 169 0.03 -14.52 1.12
N GLU A 170 0.46 -14.96 2.30
CA GLU A 170 -0.03 -14.42 3.57
C GLU A 170 0.42 -12.97 3.80
N PRO A 171 -0.51 -12.00 3.98
CA PRO A 171 -0.16 -10.60 4.17
C PRO A 171 0.17 -10.29 5.64
N HIS A 172 1.42 -10.32 6.02
CA HIS A 172 1.91 -9.83 7.31
C HIS A 172 2.09 -8.30 7.28
N ILE A 173 1.05 -7.59 6.88
CA ILE A 173 1.03 -6.17 6.59
C ILE A 173 -0.13 -5.52 7.34
N PRO A 174 0.10 -4.44 8.13
CA PRO A 174 -1.00 -3.73 8.79
C PRO A 174 -1.95 -3.12 7.76
N VAL A 175 -3.24 -3.31 7.98
CA VAL A 175 -4.26 -2.77 7.08
C VAL A 175 -4.25 -1.24 7.10
N PHE A 176 -4.16 -0.63 5.92
CA PHE A 176 -4.35 0.80 5.78
C PHE A 176 -5.83 1.14 5.86
N ASP A 177 -6.28 1.60 7.04
CA ASP A 177 -7.68 1.91 7.31
C ASP A 177 -7.89 3.37 7.71
N LYS A 178 -8.69 4.08 6.93
CA LYS A 178 -9.14 5.45 7.19
C LYS A 178 -10.55 5.53 7.78
N SER A 179 -11.17 4.39 8.10
CA SER A 179 -12.55 4.34 8.59
C SER A 179 -12.69 4.79 10.05
N HIS A 180 -11.57 4.89 10.78
CA HIS A 180 -11.57 5.32 12.16
C HIS A 180 -12.04 6.78 12.29
N ARG A 181 -13.03 7.02 13.16
CA ARG A 181 -13.60 8.33 13.40
C ARG A 181 -13.06 8.96 14.68
N ARG A 182 -12.80 10.25 14.61
CA ARG A 182 -12.29 11.04 15.75
C ARG A 182 -13.33 12.00 16.35
N ASP A 183 -14.54 12.00 15.80
CA ASP A 183 -15.65 12.87 16.19
C ASP A 183 -16.52 12.29 17.33
N GLY A 184 -16.09 11.19 17.94
CA GLY A 184 -16.83 10.48 18.98
C GLY A 184 -17.98 9.62 18.45
N THR A 185 -18.21 9.57 17.15
CA THR A 185 -19.19 8.68 16.54
C THR A 185 -18.59 7.32 16.22
N PHE A 186 -19.44 6.30 16.13
CA PHE A 186 -18.99 4.95 15.83
C PHE A 186 -18.21 4.84 14.51
N SER A 187 -17.03 4.26 14.58
CA SER A 187 -16.21 3.84 13.46
C SER A 187 -16.81 2.61 12.76
N ARG A 188 -16.19 2.16 11.67
CA ARG A 188 -16.63 0.91 11.03
C ARG A 188 -16.40 -0.30 11.94
N ASP A 189 -15.31 -0.31 12.70
CA ASP A 189 -14.90 -1.42 13.57
C ASP A 189 -15.85 -1.65 14.74
N ASP A 190 -16.71 -0.66 15.07
CA ASP A 190 -17.80 -0.84 16.02
C ASP A 190 -18.96 -1.70 15.46
N PHE A 191 -18.91 -2.11 14.19
CA PHE A 191 -19.92 -2.90 13.49
C PHE A 191 -19.34 -4.26 13.13
N ALA A 192 -19.85 -5.34 13.70
CA ALA A 192 -19.43 -6.69 13.37
C ALA A 192 -19.94 -7.12 11.99
N TYR A 193 -19.07 -7.68 11.15
CA TYR A 193 -19.48 -8.25 9.88
C TYR A 193 -19.77 -9.74 10.02
N ASP A 194 -20.98 -10.15 9.61
CA ASP A 194 -21.40 -11.54 9.55
C ASP A 194 -21.20 -12.09 8.13
N HIS A 195 -20.11 -12.84 7.92
CA HIS A 195 -19.75 -13.42 6.62
C HIS A 195 -20.80 -14.41 6.09
N LYS A 196 -21.52 -15.12 6.99
CA LYS A 196 -22.53 -16.11 6.58
C LYS A 196 -23.81 -15.48 6.05
N ARG A 197 -24.17 -14.31 6.61
CA ARG A 197 -25.39 -13.57 6.26
C ARG A 197 -25.16 -12.40 5.34
N ASP A 198 -23.92 -12.12 5.01
CA ASP A 198 -23.50 -10.92 4.25
C ASP A 198 -24.18 -9.66 4.79
N CYS A 199 -23.93 -9.35 6.05
CA CYS A 199 -24.48 -8.17 6.70
C CYS A 199 -23.57 -7.65 7.82
N TYR A 200 -23.69 -6.36 8.15
CA TYR A 200 -23.12 -5.81 9.37
C TYR A 200 -24.16 -5.85 10.49
N VAL A 201 -23.72 -6.11 11.71
CA VAL A 201 -24.49 -5.96 12.93
C VAL A 201 -24.00 -4.70 13.65
N CYS A 202 -24.93 -3.75 13.92
CA CYS A 202 -24.58 -2.51 14.61
C CYS A 202 -24.50 -2.71 16.13
N PRO A 203 -23.92 -1.76 16.91
CA PRO A 203 -23.84 -1.84 18.38
C PRO A 203 -25.20 -2.00 19.09
N ALA A 204 -26.31 -1.64 18.43
CA ALA A 204 -27.66 -1.88 18.92
C ALA A 204 -28.26 -3.24 18.46
N GLY A 205 -27.46 -4.15 17.92
CA GLY A 205 -27.87 -5.48 17.48
C GLY A 205 -28.71 -5.52 16.19
N LYS A 206 -28.84 -4.40 15.45
CA LYS A 206 -29.61 -4.33 14.20
C LYS A 206 -28.73 -4.61 12.99
N GLN A 207 -29.31 -5.22 11.95
CA GLN A 207 -28.60 -5.59 10.75
C GLN A 207 -28.57 -4.44 9.72
N LEU A 208 -27.40 -4.24 9.11
CA LEU A 208 -27.23 -3.44 7.91
C LEU A 208 -27.02 -4.39 6.73
N ARG A 209 -27.82 -4.22 5.68
CA ARG A 209 -27.76 -5.07 4.49
C ARG A 209 -27.59 -4.25 3.23
N GLN A 210 -27.09 -4.87 2.19
CA GLN A 210 -27.22 -4.32 0.84
C GLN A 210 -28.71 -4.26 0.50
N ARG A 211 -29.16 -3.10 0.04
CA ARG A 211 -30.57 -2.93 -0.33
C ARG A 211 -30.71 -2.91 -1.83
N GLN A 212 -31.38 -3.91 -2.37
CA GLN A 212 -32.01 -3.78 -3.68
C GLN A 212 -33.33 -3.00 -3.49
N LYS A 213 -33.37 -1.80 -4.05
CA LYS A 213 -34.66 -1.22 -4.42
C LYS A 213 -34.96 -1.69 -5.84
N ILE A 214 -36.20 -2.04 -6.09
CA ILE A 214 -36.70 -2.25 -7.45
C ILE A 214 -36.71 -0.87 -8.12
N TYR A 215 -35.66 -0.57 -8.87
CA TYR A 215 -35.58 0.61 -9.71
C TYR A 215 -36.01 0.23 -11.14
N ARG A 216 -36.52 1.18 -11.89
CA ARG A 216 -36.81 1.00 -13.31
C ARG A 216 -35.57 0.57 -14.11
N VAL A 217 -34.39 1.00 -13.66
CA VAL A 217 -33.09 0.53 -14.15
C VAL A 217 -32.35 -0.10 -12.96
N PRO A 218 -31.95 -1.39 -13.03
CA PRO A 218 -31.18 -2.03 -11.99
C PRO A 218 -29.89 -1.26 -11.71
N ARG A 219 -29.56 -1.05 -10.43
CA ARG A 219 -28.28 -0.48 -10.02
C ARG A 219 -27.31 -1.59 -9.66
N PRO A 220 -26.01 -1.48 -10.04
CA PRO A 220 -25.01 -2.46 -9.63
C PRO A 220 -24.87 -2.45 -8.11
N PHE A 221 -24.59 -3.61 -7.53
CA PHE A 221 -24.30 -3.74 -6.08
C PHE A 221 -22.98 -3.12 -5.70
N VAL A 222 -22.03 -3.12 -6.63
CA VAL A 222 -20.71 -2.56 -6.51
C VAL A 222 -20.69 -1.26 -7.30
N ASP A 223 -20.26 -0.17 -6.70
CA ASP A 223 -20.09 1.11 -7.41
C ASP A 223 -18.77 1.14 -8.20
N GLU A 224 -18.54 2.24 -8.94
CA GLU A 224 -17.37 2.44 -9.79
C GLU A 224 -16.04 2.40 -9.00
N ASP A 225 -16.10 2.71 -7.69
CA ASP A 225 -14.95 2.64 -6.78
C ASP A 225 -14.75 1.24 -6.16
N GLY A 226 -15.45 0.21 -6.63
CA GLY A 226 -15.38 -1.14 -6.09
C GLY A 226 -15.95 -1.28 -4.68
N MET A 227 -16.92 -0.41 -4.30
CA MET A 227 -17.50 -0.40 -2.96
C MET A 227 -18.93 -0.92 -2.96
N MET A 228 -19.21 -1.81 -2.03
CA MET A 228 -20.55 -2.27 -1.64
C MET A 228 -21.07 -1.43 -0.48
N ARG A 229 -22.37 -1.13 -0.44
CA ARG A 229 -22.95 -0.26 0.59
C ARG A 229 -24.02 -0.98 1.40
N TYR A 230 -23.75 -1.14 2.69
CA TYR A 230 -24.68 -1.74 3.66
C TYR A 230 -25.46 -0.64 4.38
N HIS A 231 -26.78 -0.80 4.46
CA HIS A 231 -27.69 0.21 5.00
C HIS A 231 -28.47 -0.32 6.19
N ALA A 232 -28.54 0.45 7.25
CA ALA A 232 -29.47 0.23 8.35
C ALA A 232 -30.91 0.60 7.93
N SER A 233 -31.90 0.08 8.65
CA SER A 233 -33.28 0.51 8.52
C SER A 233 -33.46 1.94 9.07
N LYS A 234 -34.14 2.81 8.32
CA LYS A 234 -34.47 4.16 8.80
C LYS A 234 -35.38 4.11 10.04
N LEU A 235 -36.31 3.14 10.08
CA LEU A 235 -37.24 2.95 11.18
C LEU A 235 -36.50 2.55 12.46
N ASP A 236 -35.56 1.57 12.34
CA ASP A 236 -34.75 1.13 13.47
C ASP A 236 -33.85 2.25 14.00
N CYS A 237 -33.26 3.04 13.09
CA CYS A 237 -32.40 4.17 13.50
C CYS A 237 -33.19 5.34 14.13
N ALA A 238 -34.45 5.55 13.72
CA ALA A 238 -35.27 6.66 14.23
C ALA A 238 -35.53 6.55 15.74
N VAL A 239 -35.72 5.33 16.25
CA VAL A 239 -36.01 5.04 17.66
C VAL A 239 -34.78 4.58 18.45
N CYS A 240 -33.61 4.60 17.85
CA CYS A 240 -32.38 4.07 18.46
C CYS A 240 -31.77 5.06 19.44
N SER A 241 -31.58 4.65 20.70
CA SER A 241 -30.91 5.47 21.74
C SER A 241 -29.44 5.79 21.37
N LEU A 242 -28.77 4.95 20.56
CA LEU A 242 -27.40 5.16 20.13
C LEU A 242 -27.27 6.06 18.87
N LYS A 243 -28.39 6.55 18.32
CA LYS A 243 -28.38 7.37 17.11
C LYS A 243 -27.47 8.60 17.22
N PRO A 244 -27.43 9.35 18.33
CA PRO A 244 -26.53 10.52 18.47
C PRO A 244 -25.04 10.17 18.32
N ARG A 245 -24.64 8.96 18.72
CA ARG A 245 -23.27 8.45 18.59
C ARG A 245 -23.03 7.68 17.29
N CYS A 246 -24.08 7.32 16.57
CA CYS A 246 -23.98 6.48 15.37
C CYS A 246 -24.08 7.29 14.07
N CYS A 247 -25.18 8.01 13.92
CA CYS A 247 -25.53 8.73 12.70
C CYS A 247 -26.39 9.97 12.99
N PRO A 248 -25.86 10.96 13.74
CA PRO A 248 -26.64 12.11 14.22
C PRO A 248 -27.28 12.91 13.07
N ASN A 249 -26.55 13.13 12.00
CA ASN A 249 -26.90 14.03 10.90
C ASN A 249 -27.55 13.32 9.69
N VAL A 250 -27.79 12.00 9.77
CA VAL A 250 -28.40 11.25 8.66
C VAL A 250 -29.50 10.31 9.16
N PRO A 251 -30.52 10.01 8.32
CA PRO A 251 -31.66 9.19 8.73
C PRO A 251 -31.30 7.77 9.18
N ALA A 252 -30.25 7.18 8.57
CA ALA A 252 -29.78 5.84 8.90
C ALA A 252 -28.30 5.68 8.57
N ARG A 253 -27.62 4.80 9.32
CA ARG A 253 -26.20 4.46 9.10
C ARG A 253 -26.02 3.75 7.77
N LYS A 254 -24.91 4.11 7.09
CA LYS A 254 -24.39 3.41 5.91
C LYS A 254 -22.94 3.02 6.18
N ILE A 255 -22.55 1.82 5.77
CA ILE A 255 -21.17 1.33 5.83
C ILE A 255 -20.75 0.94 4.42
N PRO A 256 -19.72 1.59 3.85
CA PRO A 256 -19.08 1.12 2.65
C PRO A 256 -18.15 -0.06 2.97
N ARG A 257 -18.13 -1.08 2.12
CA ARG A 257 -17.24 -2.23 2.19
C ARG A 257 -16.62 -2.45 0.81
N SER A 258 -15.30 -2.50 0.74
CA SER A 258 -14.58 -2.82 -0.50
C SER A 258 -14.89 -4.27 -0.93
N ILE A 259 -14.90 -4.54 -2.23
CA ILE A 259 -14.93 -5.90 -2.78
C ILE A 259 -13.73 -6.73 -2.30
N HIS A 260 -12.62 -6.06 -1.97
CA HIS A 260 -11.38 -6.67 -1.49
C HIS A 260 -11.32 -6.75 0.06
N GLU A 261 -12.40 -6.48 0.77
CA GLU A 261 -12.39 -6.45 2.24
C GLU A 261 -12.09 -7.81 2.87
N GLY A 262 -12.36 -8.92 2.16
CA GLY A 262 -11.99 -10.27 2.63
C GLY A 262 -10.49 -10.44 2.84
N ALA A 263 -9.66 -9.90 1.95
CA ALA A 263 -8.20 -9.91 2.11
C ALA A 263 -7.74 -9.01 3.28
N ARG A 264 -8.44 -7.89 3.50
CA ARG A 264 -8.18 -7.02 4.65
C ARG A 264 -8.56 -7.68 5.97
N ASP A 265 -9.67 -8.43 5.99
CA ASP A 265 -10.08 -9.19 7.18
C ASP A 265 -9.05 -10.27 7.50
N MET A 266 -8.54 -11.01 6.50
CA MET A 266 -7.44 -11.96 6.67
C MET A 266 -6.18 -11.29 7.25
N ALA A 267 -5.80 -10.12 6.74
CA ALA A 267 -4.63 -9.40 7.26
C ALA A 267 -4.82 -8.95 8.72
N ARG A 268 -6.06 -8.61 9.14
CA ARG A 268 -6.39 -8.31 10.54
C ARG A 268 -6.30 -9.56 11.42
N ASP A 269 -6.87 -10.68 10.94
CA ASP A 269 -6.82 -11.96 11.67
C ASP A 269 -5.38 -12.41 11.87
N ILE A 270 -4.52 -12.27 10.84
CA ILE A 270 -3.09 -12.56 10.94
C ILE A 270 -2.42 -11.63 11.96
N ALA A 271 -2.77 -10.34 11.99
CA ALA A 271 -2.17 -9.35 12.89
C ALA A 271 -2.40 -9.67 14.38
N ASP A 272 -3.40 -10.45 14.71
CA ASP A 272 -3.73 -10.89 16.07
C ASP A 272 -3.01 -12.20 16.47
N THR A 273 -2.12 -12.73 15.63
CA THR A 273 -1.40 -13.99 15.86
C THR A 273 0.03 -13.78 16.40
N GLU A 274 0.55 -14.79 17.12
CA GLU A 274 1.96 -14.84 17.56
C GLU A 274 2.95 -14.88 16.37
N VAL A 275 2.53 -15.46 15.24
CA VAL A 275 3.33 -15.51 14.01
C VAL A 275 3.55 -14.10 13.46
N TYR A 276 2.55 -13.23 13.57
CA TYR A 276 2.69 -11.83 13.20
C TYR A 276 3.67 -11.06 14.09
N VAL A 277 3.66 -11.33 15.40
CA VAL A 277 4.66 -10.76 16.33
C VAL A 277 6.07 -11.11 15.90
N THR A 278 6.30 -12.37 15.54
CA THR A 278 7.58 -12.83 14.98
C THR A 278 7.95 -12.10 13.69
N SER A 279 7.01 -11.96 12.76
CA SER A 279 7.22 -11.22 11.51
C SER A 279 7.59 -9.75 11.75
N ARG A 280 6.97 -9.09 12.72
CA ARG A 280 7.36 -7.73 13.12
C ARG A 280 8.79 -7.65 13.65
N GLN A 281 9.25 -8.66 14.37
CA GLN A 281 10.65 -8.73 14.84
C GLN A 281 11.61 -8.95 13.67
N GLN A 282 11.26 -9.82 12.73
CA GLN A 282 12.04 -10.06 11.51
C GLN A 282 12.16 -8.77 10.68
N ARG A 283 11.10 -8.01 10.54
CA ARG A 283 11.13 -6.71 9.85
C ARG A 283 12.14 -5.73 10.46
N LYS A 284 12.32 -5.72 11.77
CA LYS A 284 13.34 -4.86 12.41
C LYS A 284 14.77 -5.19 11.94
N LYS A 285 15.05 -6.44 11.55
CA LYS A 285 16.35 -6.80 10.97
C LYS A 285 16.55 -6.12 9.61
N VAL A 286 15.49 -6.01 8.81
CA VAL A 286 15.49 -5.29 7.52
C VAL A 286 15.79 -3.80 7.73
N GLU A 287 15.14 -3.16 8.71
CA GLU A 287 15.42 -1.77 9.06
C GLU A 287 16.88 -1.55 9.49
N MET A 288 17.47 -2.52 10.20
CA MET A 288 18.90 -2.50 10.55
C MET A 288 19.80 -2.62 9.31
N LEU A 289 19.41 -3.42 8.31
CA LEU A 289 20.14 -3.52 7.04
C LEU A 289 20.21 -2.15 6.33
N PHE A 290 19.09 -1.43 6.25
CA PHE A 290 19.09 -0.06 5.69
C PHE A 290 19.96 0.91 6.48
N ALA A 291 19.93 0.82 7.80
CA ALA A 291 20.82 1.62 8.63
C ALA A 291 22.29 1.30 8.35
N HIS A 292 22.63 0.05 8.08
CA HIS A 292 23.96 -0.37 7.68
C HIS A 292 24.34 0.17 6.29
N LEU A 293 23.46 -0.02 5.29
CA LEU A 293 23.67 0.49 3.94
C LEU A 293 23.96 2.00 3.94
N LYS A 294 23.16 2.77 4.68
CA LYS A 294 23.33 4.24 4.76
C LYS A 294 24.54 4.68 5.57
N ARG A 295 24.73 4.13 6.79
CA ARG A 295 25.76 4.61 7.72
C ARG A 295 27.15 4.07 7.41
N ILE A 296 27.25 2.83 6.96
CA ILE A 296 28.54 2.16 6.73
C ILE A 296 28.95 2.27 5.28
N LEU A 297 28.04 1.92 4.36
CA LEU A 297 28.32 1.93 2.92
C LEU A 297 28.05 3.30 2.28
N LYS A 298 27.47 4.26 3.03
CA LYS A 298 27.18 5.63 2.57
C LYS A 298 26.37 5.66 1.27
N LEU A 299 25.39 4.78 1.17
CA LEU A 299 24.43 4.73 0.05
C LEU A 299 23.23 5.65 0.37
N ASP A 300 23.48 6.96 0.44
CA ASP A 300 22.46 8.00 0.70
C ASP A 300 21.99 8.62 -0.61
#